data_3876542824bc9f7012ab4673c1c85a8c
#
_entry.id   3876542824bc9f7012ab4673c1c85a8c
#
_cell.length_a   1.000
_cell.length_b   1.000
_cell.length_c   1.000
_cell.angle_alpha   90.00
_cell.angle_beta   90.00
_cell.angle_gamma   90.00
#
_symmetry.space_group_name_H-M   'P 1'
#
loop_
_entity.id
_entity.type
_entity.pdbx_description
1 polymer ?
#
loop_
_entity_poly.entity_id
_entity_poly.type
_entity_poly.pdbx_seq_one_letter_code
_entity_poly.pdbx_strand_id
1 'polypeptide(L)'
;MCKIYKGFLLSFQTQKEKGRGTDREGYIMKDYIITTDNNADLPEEYYTQHGVGCVYLSYTMDGKHYSHENFMPVEEFYAKMRAGSLPTTAQVNPSDARALFEPYLKEGKDILHIAFSSGLSGTYNSCRIAAQELAEDYPERSIIVVDSLAASLGQGLLVHLAQKMKEEGADMEETARWTEEHKKNIVHLFTVDDLNHLYRGGRVSRTTAVLGGMLNIKPVLHVDDEGKLIPI
;
A
#
# COMPACT_ATOMS: atom_id res chain seq x y z
N MET A 1 -5.65 -19.19 -1.96
CA MET A 1 -7.02 -19.01 -2.50
C MET A 1 -7.83 -18.33 -1.39
N CYS A 2 -7.90 -17.01 -1.43
CA CYS A 2 -8.61 -16.22 -0.43
C CYS A 2 -10.10 -16.26 -0.79
N LYS A 3 -10.95 -16.85 0.07
CA LYS A 3 -12.40 -16.79 -0.10
C LYS A 3 -12.88 -15.42 0.38
N ILE A 4 -13.18 -14.54 -0.56
CA ILE A 4 -13.82 -13.26 -0.28
C ILE A 4 -15.26 -13.57 0.15
N TYR A 5 -15.61 -13.24 1.40
CA TYR A 5 -17.00 -13.19 1.83
C TYR A 5 -17.68 -12.00 1.16
N LYS A 6 -18.58 -12.28 0.22
CA LYS A 6 -19.56 -11.30 -0.27
C LYS A 6 -20.53 -10.98 0.86
N GLY A 7 -20.43 -9.78 1.38
CA GLY A 7 -21.45 -9.28 2.30
C GLY A 7 -20.98 -8.16 3.20
N PHE A 8 -20.71 -6.99 2.66
CA PHE A 8 -20.94 -5.73 3.35
C PHE A 8 -21.06 -4.61 2.31
N LEU A 9 -22.26 -4.43 1.79
CA LEU A 9 -22.62 -3.18 1.13
C LEU A 9 -22.82 -2.16 2.26
N LEU A 10 -21.79 -1.42 2.58
CA LEU A 10 -21.95 -0.15 3.29
C LEU A 10 -22.61 0.82 2.31
N SER A 11 -23.89 1.09 2.52
CA SER A 11 -24.58 2.21 1.92
C SER A 11 -24.00 3.48 2.51
N PHE A 12 -23.00 4.05 1.85
CA PHE A 12 -22.64 5.43 2.05
C PHE A 12 -23.77 6.29 1.48
N GLN A 13 -24.74 6.63 2.31
CA GLN A 13 -25.57 7.79 2.05
C GLN A 13 -24.67 9.01 2.20
N THR A 14 -24.08 9.44 1.08
CA THR A 14 -23.60 10.82 0.98
C THR A 14 -24.78 11.72 1.22
N GLN A 15 -24.83 12.35 2.37
CA GLN A 15 -25.62 13.58 2.53
C GLN A 15 -25.03 14.58 1.53
N LYS A 16 -25.67 14.69 0.37
CA LYS A 16 -25.52 15.85 -0.49
C LYS A 16 -26.06 17.04 0.25
N GLU A 17 -25.24 17.69 1.06
CA GLU A 17 -25.48 19.08 1.36
C GLU A 17 -25.28 19.87 0.06
N LYS A 18 -26.40 20.24 -0.52
CA LYS A 18 -26.47 21.25 -1.58
C LYS A 18 -26.06 22.59 -1.00
N GLY A 19 -24.78 22.83 -0.95
CA GLY A 19 -24.19 24.15 -0.82
C GLY A 19 -23.66 24.59 -2.18
N ARG A 20 -24.55 24.93 -3.11
CA ARG A 20 -24.18 25.81 -4.22
C ARG A 20 -24.04 27.22 -3.65
N GLY A 21 -22.85 27.74 -3.74
CA GLY A 21 -22.67 29.17 -3.52
C GLY A 21 -21.26 29.53 -3.20
N THR A 22 -20.61 29.94 -4.18
CA THR A 22 -19.68 31.02 -4.45
C THR A 22 -18.48 30.55 -5.24
N ASP A 23 -18.40 31.11 -6.40
CA ASP A 23 -17.25 31.12 -7.30
C ASP A 23 -15.95 31.29 -6.51
N ARG A 24 -15.17 30.22 -6.37
CA ARG A 24 -13.75 30.32 -6.05
C ARG A 24 -13.08 30.77 -7.33
N GLU A 25 -13.09 32.07 -7.54
CA GLU A 25 -12.32 32.71 -8.60
C GLU A 25 -10.90 32.17 -8.60
N GLY A 26 -10.51 31.53 -9.70
CA GLY A 26 -9.12 31.36 -10.10
C GLY A 26 -8.31 30.25 -9.47
N TYR A 27 -8.87 29.30 -8.72
CA TYR A 27 -8.10 28.16 -8.25
C TYR A 27 -8.07 27.08 -9.35
N ILE A 28 -6.99 27.08 -10.14
CA ILE A 28 -6.70 25.99 -11.07
C ILE A 28 -6.37 24.79 -10.17
N MET A 29 -7.27 23.81 -10.10
CA MET A 29 -6.97 22.54 -9.44
C MET A 29 -5.75 21.93 -10.10
N LYS A 30 -4.68 21.75 -9.34
CA LYS A 30 -3.47 21.09 -9.83
C LYS A 30 -3.81 19.63 -10.10
N ASP A 31 -3.43 19.14 -11.27
CA ASP A 31 -3.55 17.72 -11.58
C ASP A 31 -2.61 16.93 -10.67
N TYR A 32 -3.06 15.81 -10.17
CA TYR A 32 -2.28 14.93 -9.33
C TYR A 32 -2.45 13.48 -9.69
N ILE A 33 -1.52 12.65 -9.27
CA ILE A 33 -1.59 11.20 -9.44
C ILE A 33 -1.58 10.51 -8.09
N ILE A 34 -2.33 9.41 -7.97
CA ILE A 34 -2.20 8.49 -6.85
C ILE A 34 -1.17 7.43 -7.22
N THR A 35 -0.26 7.18 -6.30
CA THR A 35 0.75 6.13 -6.42
C THR A 35 0.76 5.26 -5.16
N THR A 36 1.25 4.03 -5.30
CA THR A 36 1.37 3.07 -4.19
C THR A 36 2.55 2.12 -4.44
N ASP A 37 2.70 1.11 -3.61
CA ASP A 37 3.62 0.01 -3.82
C ASP A 37 2.86 -1.32 -4.01
N ASN A 38 3.55 -2.33 -4.53
CA ASN A 38 2.92 -3.59 -4.90
C ASN A 38 2.42 -4.44 -3.72
N ASN A 39 2.64 -4.01 -2.47
CA ASN A 39 2.01 -4.66 -1.30
C ASN A 39 0.52 -4.33 -1.18
N ALA A 40 -0.01 -3.42 -2.00
CA ALA A 40 -1.44 -3.16 -2.11
C ALA A 40 -2.21 -4.37 -2.68
N ASP A 41 -1.50 -5.34 -3.29
CA ASP A 41 -2.07 -6.56 -3.89
C ASP A 41 -3.24 -6.30 -4.86
N LEU A 42 -3.24 -5.13 -5.49
CA LEU A 42 -4.21 -4.79 -6.53
C LEU A 42 -3.84 -5.54 -7.83
N PRO A 43 -4.83 -5.96 -8.63
CA PRO A 43 -4.57 -6.55 -9.94
C PRO A 43 -3.76 -5.60 -10.84
N GLU A 44 -2.89 -6.12 -11.68
CA GLU A 44 -2.06 -5.32 -12.59
C GLU A 44 -2.92 -4.43 -13.51
N GLU A 45 -4.07 -4.94 -13.94
CA GLU A 45 -5.03 -4.20 -14.75
C GLU A 45 -5.60 -2.98 -14.01
N TYR A 46 -5.67 -3.01 -12.68
CA TYR A 46 -6.16 -1.89 -11.88
C TYR A 46 -5.27 -0.66 -12.04
N TYR A 47 -3.95 -0.85 -11.98
CA TYR A 47 -2.99 0.24 -12.10
C TYR A 47 -3.12 0.96 -13.44
N THR A 48 -3.23 0.19 -14.52
CA THR A 48 -3.40 0.72 -15.88
C THR A 48 -4.76 1.37 -16.11
N GLN A 49 -5.85 0.75 -15.66
CA GLN A 49 -7.23 1.24 -15.89
C GLN A 49 -7.51 2.54 -15.14
N HIS A 50 -6.95 2.69 -13.94
CA HIS A 50 -7.18 3.87 -13.10
C HIS A 50 -6.01 4.87 -13.12
N GLY A 51 -4.95 4.58 -13.86
CA GLY A 51 -3.78 5.44 -13.93
C GLY A 51 -3.07 5.61 -12.58
N VAL A 52 -3.03 4.55 -11.76
CA VAL A 52 -2.32 4.54 -10.47
C VAL A 52 -0.87 4.12 -10.70
N GLY A 53 0.09 4.90 -10.21
CA GLY A 53 1.50 4.52 -10.27
C GLY A 53 1.86 3.48 -9.21
N CYS A 54 2.75 2.53 -9.54
CA CYS A 54 3.17 1.49 -8.62
C CYS A 54 4.69 1.35 -8.59
N VAL A 55 5.29 1.34 -7.39
CA VAL A 55 6.66 0.93 -7.16
C VAL A 55 6.69 -0.49 -6.59
N TYR A 56 7.72 -1.25 -6.92
CA TYR A 56 7.78 -2.66 -6.60
C TYR A 56 8.88 -2.97 -5.57
N LEU A 57 8.51 -3.67 -4.51
CA LEU A 57 9.46 -4.33 -3.63
C LEU A 57 10.10 -5.49 -4.40
N SER A 58 11.28 -5.89 -3.97
CA SER A 58 11.99 -7.04 -4.53
C SER A 58 12.15 -8.15 -3.51
N TYR A 59 12.60 -9.32 -3.96
CA TYR A 59 12.95 -10.41 -3.07
C TYR A 59 14.14 -11.21 -3.61
N THR A 60 14.81 -11.92 -2.71
CA THR A 60 15.86 -12.89 -3.04
C THR A 60 15.40 -14.28 -2.61
N MET A 61 15.50 -15.27 -3.49
CA MET A 61 15.18 -16.67 -3.22
C MET A 61 16.25 -17.56 -3.86
N ASP A 62 16.78 -18.51 -3.11
CA ASP A 62 17.83 -19.47 -3.56
C ASP A 62 19.04 -18.73 -4.17
N GLY A 63 19.45 -17.60 -3.59
CA GLY A 63 20.57 -16.78 -4.05
C GLY A 63 20.31 -15.94 -5.31
N LYS A 64 19.11 -16.01 -5.90
CA LYS A 64 18.72 -15.19 -7.05
C LYS A 64 17.84 -14.03 -6.62
N HIS A 65 18.13 -12.84 -7.15
CA HIS A 65 17.34 -11.62 -6.96
C HIS A 65 16.21 -11.54 -7.99
N TYR A 66 15.03 -11.12 -7.52
CA TYR A 66 13.82 -10.94 -8.32
C TYR A 66 13.26 -9.53 -8.08
N SER A 67 13.01 -8.82 -9.16
CA SER A 67 12.40 -7.50 -9.22
C SER A 67 11.21 -7.52 -10.17
N HIS A 68 10.55 -6.38 -10.34
CA HIS A 68 9.40 -6.24 -11.26
C HIS A 68 9.67 -6.79 -12.67
N GLU A 69 10.90 -6.64 -13.17
CA GLU A 69 11.29 -7.10 -14.52
C GLU A 69 11.37 -8.63 -14.66
N ASN A 70 11.53 -9.34 -13.56
CA ASN A 70 11.79 -10.78 -13.58
C ASN A 70 11.11 -11.56 -12.46
N PHE A 71 9.99 -11.08 -11.94
CA PHE A 71 9.24 -11.83 -10.93
C PHE A 71 8.88 -13.22 -11.42
N MET A 72 9.05 -14.15 -10.51
CA MET A 72 8.65 -15.55 -10.72
C MET A 72 7.13 -15.65 -10.76
N PRO A 73 6.55 -16.54 -11.60
CA PRO A 73 5.12 -16.86 -11.52
C PRO A 73 4.72 -17.26 -10.09
N VAL A 74 3.55 -16.78 -9.64
CA VAL A 74 3.09 -16.95 -8.24
C VAL A 74 3.02 -18.42 -7.83
N GLU A 75 2.57 -19.29 -8.74
CA GLU A 75 2.49 -20.74 -8.53
C GLU A 75 3.86 -21.36 -8.29
N GLU A 76 4.87 -20.96 -9.07
CA GLU A 76 6.25 -21.41 -8.93
C GLU A 76 6.86 -20.91 -7.62
N PHE A 77 6.62 -19.65 -7.27
CA PHE A 77 7.08 -19.05 -6.03
C PHE A 77 6.61 -19.85 -4.81
N TYR A 78 5.31 -20.11 -4.72
CA TYR A 78 4.76 -20.89 -3.61
C TYR A 78 5.15 -22.39 -3.66
N ALA A 79 5.34 -22.96 -4.84
CA ALA A 79 5.85 -24.34 -4.96
C ALA A 79 7.25 -24.46 -4.37
N LYS A 80 8.15 -23.53 -4.68
CA LYS A 80 9.50 -23.46 -4.10
C LYS A 80 9.47 -23.27 -2.58
N MET A 81 8.60 -22.37 -2.08
CA MET A 81 8.45 -22.18 -0.64
C MET A 81 8.01 -23.49 0.06
N ARG A 82 7.05 -24.21 -0.51
CA ARG A 82 6.62 -25.52 0.02
C ARG A 82 7.73 -26.58 -0.06
N ALA A 83 8.63 -26.46 -1.02
CA ALA A 83 9.82 -27.31 -1.15
C ALA A 83 10.95 -26.91 -0.19
N GLY A 84 10.79 -25.82 0.58
CA GLY A 84 11.75 -25.41 1.61
C GLY A 84 12.56 -24.16 1.27
N SER A 85 12.37 -23.53 0.10
CA SER A 85 13.03 -22.26 -0.21
C SER A 85 12.54 -21.15 0.72
N LEU A 86 13.46 -20.29 1.17
CA LEU A 86 13.21 -19.22 2.12
C LEU A 86 13.47 -17.88 1.45
N PRO A 87 12.42 -17.22 0.90
CA PRO A 87 12.59 -15.90 0.32
C PRO A 87 12.82 -14.83 1.40
N THR A 88 13.65 -13.85 1.06
CA THR A 88 13.83 -12.62 1.85
C THR A 88 13.42 -11.43 1.00
N THR A 89 12.55 -10.57 1.55
CA THR A 89 12.08 -9.37 0.86
C THR A 89 13.00 -8.19 1.13
N ALA A 90 13.11 -7.28 0.15
CA ALA A 90 13.74 -5.99 0.30
C ALA A 90 12.68 -4.89 0.15
N GLN A 91 12.74 -3.87 0.99
CA GLN A 91 11.90 -2.68 0.87
C GLN A 91 12.23 -1.91 -0.40
N VAL A 92 11.31 -1.05 -0.84
CA VAL A 92 11.62 -0.01 -1.84
C VAL A 92 12.76 0.85 -1.29
N ASN A 93 13.76 1.17 -2.11
CA ASN A 93 14.78 2.13 -1.74
C ASN A 93 14.42 3.54 -2.25
N PRO A 94 15.07 4.61 -1.74
CA PRO A 94 14.75 5.98 -2.17
C PRO A 94 14.92 6.21 -3.67
N SER A 95 15.89 5.56 -4.33
CA SER A 95 16.09 5.71 -5.77
C SER A 95 14.97 5.08 -6.60
N ASP A 96 14.41 3.97 -6.16
CA ASP A 96 13.25 3.34 -6.83
C ASP A 96 12.00 4.21 -6.68
N ALA A 97 11.78 4.78 -5.47
CA ALA A 97 10.69 5.71 -5.23
C ALA A 97 10.84 6.99 -6.07
N ARG A 98 12.07 7.53 -6.16
CA ARG A 98 12.39 8.66 -7.02
C ARG A 98 12.09 8.36 -8.50
N ALA A 99 12.49 7.18 -8.98
CA ALA A 99 12.24 6.76 -10.35
C ALA A 99 10.75 6.66 -10.69
N LEU A 100 9.90 6.31 -9.70
CA LEU A 100 8.44 6.36 -9.86
C LEU A 100 7.91 7.80 -9.89
N PHE A 101 8.38 8.68 -9.00
CA PHE A 101 7.77 10.00 -8.78
C PHE A 101 8.20 11.03 -9.84
N GLU A 102 9.48 11.05 -10.17
CA GLU A 102 10.05 12.11 -10.99
C GLU A 102 9.40 12.28 -12.38
N PRO A 103 9.01 11.22 -13.12
CA PRO A 103 8.30 11.37 -14.39
C PRO A 103 7.00 12.16 -14.26
N TYR A 104 6.21 11.93 -13.21
CA TYR A 104 4.95 12.63 -12.99
C TYR A 104 5.16 14.10 -12.65
N LEU A 105 6.20 14.42 -11.86
CA LEU A 105 6.56 15.81 -11.56
C LEU A 105 6.98 16.55 -12.83
N LYS A 106 7.75 15.91 -13.72
CA LYS A 106 8.13 16.46 -15.03
C LYS A 106 6.92 16.72 -15.94
N GLU A 107 5.87 15.91 -15.80
CA GLU A 107 4.59 16.13 -16.47
C GLU A 107 3.75 17.24 -15.83
N GLY A 108 4.21 17.84 -14.73
CA GLY A 108 3.50 18.90 -14.02
C GLY A 108 2.42 18.40 -13.07
N LYS A 109 2.44 17.13 -12.68
CA LYS A 109 1.49 16.52 -11.74
C LYS A 109 2.04 16.53 -10.31
N ASP A 110 1.17 16.75 -9.34
CA ASP A 110 1.46 16.52 -7.94
C ASP A 110 1.24 15.03 -7.60
N ILE A 111 1.71 14.54 -6.46
CA ILE A 111 1.69 13.10 -6.14
C ILE A 111 1.12 12.87 -4.75
N LEU A 112 0.11 11.99 -4.66
CA LEU A 112 -0.32 11.37 -3.42
C LEU A 112 0.14 9.91 -3.42
N HIS A 113 1.14 9.58 -2.58
CA HIS A 113 1.64 8.22 -2.42
C HIS A 113 1.08 7.57 -1.17
N ILE A 114 0.39 6.44 -1.33
CA ILE A 114 -0.15 5.64 -0.21
C ILE A 114 0.75 4.42 -0.04
N ALA A 115 1.61 4.47 0.97
CA ALA A 115 2.67 3.50 1.19
C ALA A 115 2.25 2.34 2.10
N PHE A 116 2.87 1.19 1.91
CA PHE A 116 2.84 0.05 2.82
C PHE A 116 3.18 0.45 4.25
N SER A 117 2.53 -0.17 5.24
CA SER A 117 2.69 0.12 6.67
C SER A 117 4.16 0.26 7.10
N SER A 118 4.47 1.37 7.76
CA SER A 118 5.78 1.59 8.40
C SER A 118 6.06 0.61 9.55
N GLY A 119 5.02 0.02 10.13
CA GLY A 119 5.13 -1.05 11.13
C GLY A 119 5.65 -2.37 10.57
N LEU A 120 5.65 -2.54 9.24
CA LEU A 120 6.02 -3.78 8.53
C LEU A 120 7.24 -3.63 7.62
N SER A 121 7.50 -2.42 7.09
CA SER A 121 8.55 -2.17 6.10
C SER A 121 9.08 -0.74 6.20
N GLY A 122 10.34 -0.55 5.84
CA GLY A 122 10.92 0.77 5.66
C GLY A 122 10.50 1.49 4.37
N THR A 123 9.61 0.90 3.55
CA THR A 123 9.16 1.46 2.26
C THR A 123 8.59 2.87 2.43
N TYR A 124 7.70 3.09 3.41
CA TYR A 124 7.17 4.43 3.71
C TYR A 124 8.28 5.46 3.90
N ASN A 125 9.29 5.13 4.73
CA ASN A 125 10.40 6.07 4.99
C ASN A 125 11.25 6.32 3.73
N SER A 126 11.48 5.30 2.91
CA SER A 126 12.19 5.45 1.63
C SER A 126 11.45 6.39 0.66
N CYS A 127 10.13 6.23 0.55
CA CYS A 127 9.29 7.11 -0.27
C CYS A 127 9.28 8.55 0.27
N ARG A 128 9.27 8.73 1.60
CA ARG A 128 9.35 10.04 2.24
C ARG A 128 10.69 10.74 1.98
N ILE A 129 11.80 9.99 2.03
CA ILE A 129 13.13 10.54 1.69
C ILE A 129 13.16 11.00 0.24
N ALA A 130 12.71 10.15 -0.70
CA ALA A 130 12.64 10.51 -2.12
C ALA A 130 11.76 11.75 -2.37
N ALA A 131 10.62 11.84 -1.67
CA ALA A 131 9.74 13.01 -1.76
C ALA A 131 10.43 14.30 -1.27
N GLN A 132 11.20 14.22 -0.17
CA GLN A 132 11.95 15.36 0.35
C GLN A 132 13.05 15.84 -0.63
N GLU A 133 13.82 14.91 -1.19
CA GLU A 133 14.84 15.22 -2.19
C GLU A 133 14.23 15.85 -3.46
N LEU A 134 13.12 15.29 -3.95
CA LEU A 134 12.42 15.80 -5.12
C LEU A 134 11.76 17.16 -4.90
N ALA A 135 11.38 17.51 -3.67
CA ALA A 135 10.86 18.84 -3.35
C ALA A 135 11.90 19.96 -3.53
N GLU A 136 13.19 19.64 -3.41
CA GLU A 136 14.28 20.58 -3.72
C GLU A 136 14.42 20.80 -5.24
N ASP A 137 14.24 19.72 -6.03
CA ASP A 137 14.37 19.76 -7.49
C ASP A 137 13.11 20.33 -8.19
N TYR A 138 11.92 20.16 -7.56
CA TYR A 138 10.61 20.56 -8.11
C TYR A 138 9.80 21.39 -7.08
N PRO A 139 10.27 22.61 -6.70
CA PRO A 139 9.66 23.38 -5.61
C PRO A 139 8.21 23.84 -5.89
N GLU A 140 7.76 23.81 -7.15
CA GLU A 140 6.39 24.15 -7.54
C GLU A 140 5.43 22.95 -7.46
N ARG A 141 5.96 21.76 -7.23
CA ARG A 141 5.19 20.51 -7.13
C ARG A 141 5.06 20.06 -5.69
N SER A 142 4.04 19.26 -5.43
CA SER A 142 3.77 18.70 -4.10
C SER A 142 3.78 17.17 -4.15
N ILE A 143 4.42 16.56 -3.15
CA ILE A 143 4.38 15.11 -2.92
C ILE A 143 3.92 14.87 -1.50
N ILE A 144 2.77 14.25 -1.34
CA ILE A 144 2.26 13.79 -0.04
C ILE A 144 2.44 12.29 0.06
N VAL A 145 3.12 11.84 1.10
CA VAL A 145 3.33 10.40 1.37
C VAL A 145 2.58 10.02 2.64
N VAL A 146 1.56 9.18 2.49
CA VAL A 146 0.71 8.67 3.57
C VAL A 146 1.20 7.30 3.99
N ASP A 147 1.46 7.11 5.29
CA ASP A 147 1.63 5.80 5.90
C ASP A 147 0.25 5.15 6.04
N SER A 148 -0.04 4.13 5.26
CA SER A 148 -1.36 3.50 5.29
C SER A 148 -1.66 2.79 6.60
N LEU A 149 -0.64 2.39 7.37
CA LEU A 149 -0.74 1.46 8.50
C LEU A 149 -1.50 0.17 8.10
N ALA A 150 -1.44 -0.19 6.83
CA ALA A 150 -2.17 -1.27 6.20
C ALA A 150 -1.24 -2.16 5.36
N ALA A 151 -1.73 -3.32 4.99
CA ALA A 151 -1.03 -4.29 4.16
C ALA A 151 -2.00 -4.97 3.20
N SER A 152 -1.48 -5.53 2.08
CA SER A 152 -2.24 -6.34 1.14
C SER A 152 -3.53 -5.62 0.69
N LEU A 153 -4.62 -6.33 0.52
CA LEU A 153 -5.91 -5.76 0.08
C LEU A 153 -6.47 -4.68 1.01
N GLY A 154 -6.00 -4.57 2.25
CA GLY A 154 -6.37 -3.43 3.11
C GLY A 154 -5.75 -2.13 2.63
N GLN A 155 -4.46 -2.14 2.27
CA GLN A 155 -3.81 -1.01 1.60
C GLN A 155 -4.46 -0.77 0.23
N GLY A 156 -4.72 -1.84 -0.55
CA GLY A 156 -5.39 -1.76 -1.84
C GLY A 156 -6.77 -1.12 -1.77
N LEU A 157 -7.56 -1.43 -0.74
CA LEU A 157 -8.85 -0.79 -0.51
C LEU A 157 -8.71 0.71 -0.23
N LEU A 158 -7.72 1.10 0.55
CA LEU A 158 -7.45 2.51 0.85
C LEU A 158 -7.06 3.28 -0.43
N VAL A 159 -6.19 2.68 -1.26
CA VAL A 159 -5.83 3.22 -2.58
C VAL A 159 -7.05 3.34 -3.49
N HIS A 160 -7.92 2.32 -3.53
CA HIS A 160 -9.14 2.35 -4.33
C HIS A 160 -10.10 3.46 -3.90
N LEU A 161 -10.30 3.65 -2.59
CA LEU A 161 -11.17 4.69 -2.08
C LEU A 161 -10.61 6.11 -2.36
N ALA A 162 -9.30 6.30 -2.20
CA ALA A 162 -8.63 7.55 -2.55
C ALA A 162 -8.73 7.84 -4.06
N GLN A 163 -8.54 6.83 -4.91
CA GLN A 163 -8.68 6.97 -6.37
C GLN A 163 -10.11 7.32 -6.76
N LYS A 164 -11.10 6.71 -6.11
CA LYS A 164 -12.51 7.06 -6.33
C LYS A 164 -12.81 8.51 -5.96
N MET A 165 -12.28 9.01 -4.85
CA MET A 165 -12.44 10.43 -4.48
C MET A 165 -11.84 11.36 -5.54
N LYS A 166 -10.65 11.03 -6.05
CA LYS A 166 -10.03 11.77 -7.17
C LYS A 166 -10.93 11.77 -8.41
N GLU A 167 -11.47 10.61 -8.80
CA GLU A 167 -12.37 10.46 -9.95
C GLU A 167 -13.69 11.25 -9.76
N GLU A 168 -14.13 11.44 -8.51
CA GLU A 168 -15.27 12.26 -8.13
C GLU A 168 -14.94 13.76 -8.03
N GLY A 169 -13.67 14.14 -8.25
CA GLY A 169 -13.21 15.53 -8.37
C GLY A 169 -12.66 16.13 -7.07
N ALA A 170 -12.30 15.31 -6.08
CA ALA A 170 -11.60 15.80 -4.89
C ALA A 170 -10.17 16.23 -5.25
N ASP A 171 -9.68 17.30 -4.62
CA ASP A 171 -8.30 17.71 -4.74
C ASP A 171 -7.35 16.80 -3.93
N MET A 172 -6.03 16.96 -4.14
CA MET A 172 -5.03 16.10 -3.52
C MET A 172 -5.01 16.24 -2.00
N GLU A 173 -5.11 17.45 -1.49
CA GLU A 173 -5.08 17.75 -0.07
C GLU A 173 -6.32 17.19 0.66
N GLU A 174 -7.49 17.28 0.03
CA GLU A 174 -8.72 16.69 0.54
C GLU A 174 -8.61 15.16 0.58
N THR A 175 -8.13 14.55 -0.52
CA THR A 175 -7.95 13.10 -0.63
C THR A 175 -6.91 12.59 0.37
N ALA A 176 -5.79 13.30 0.54
CA ALA A 176 -4.75 12.95 1.50
C ALA A 176 -5.27 13.04 2.94
N ARG A 177 -5.94 14.13 3.29
CA ARG A 177 -6.54 14.30 4.61
C ARG A 177 -7.56 13.20 4.92
N TRP A 178 -8.46 12.92 4.00
CA TRP A 178 -9.44 11.84 4.14
C TRP A 178 -8.73 10.48 4.35
N THR A 179 -7.69 10.20 3.58
CA THR A 179 -6.90 8.97 3.69
C THR A 179 -6.27 8.85 5.07
N GLU A 180 -5.67 9.92 5.60
CA GLU A 180 -5.08 9.96 6.94
C GLU A 180 -6.13 9.73 8.04
N GLU A 181 -7.30 10.34 7.93
CA GLU A 181 -8.37 10.24 8.92
C GLU A 181 -9.04 8.85 8.95
N HIS A 182 -9.07 8.16 7.79
CA HIS A 182 -9.84 6.91 7.64
C HIS A 182 -8.98 5.64 7.55
N LYS A 183 -7.66 5.75 7.42
CA LYS A 183 -6.77 4.58 7.29
C LYS A 183 -6.94 3.55 8.41
N LYS A 184 -7.21 3.98 9.64
CA LYS A 184 -7.46 3.10 10.79
C LYS A 184 -8.86 2.45 10.80
N ASN A 185 -9.75 2.87 9.90
CA ASN A 185 -11.07 2.24 9.74
C ASN A 185 -11.00 1.00 8.82
N ILE A 186 -9.86 0.74 8.20
CA ILE A 186 -9.63 -0.47 7.38
C ILE A 186 -9.35 -1.65 8.32
N VAL A 187 -10.27 -2.59 8.34
CA VAL A 187 -10.15 -3.79 9.18
C VAL A 187 -9.51 -4.92 8.37
N HIS A 188 -8.39 -5.44 8.89
CA HIS A 188 -7.69 -6.58 8.33
C HIS A 188 -7.98 -7.82 9.18
N LEU A 189 -8.52 -8.87 8.57
CA LEU A 189 -8.67 -10.18 9.19
C LEU A 189 -8.12 -11.23 8.23
N PHE A 190 -7.07 -11.91 8.64
CA PHE A 190 -6.39 -12.89 7.79
C PHE A 190 -5.78 -14.02 8.59
N THR A 191 -5.39 -15.07 7.89
CA THR A 191 -4.63 -16.19 8.45
C THR A 191 -3.52 -16.58 7.47
N VAL A 192 -2.53 -17.29 7.96
CA VAL A 192 -1.41 -17.82 7.17
C VAL A 192 -1.24 -19.32 7.42
N ASP A 193 -0.67 -20.03 6.46
CA ASP A 193 -0.40 -21.46 6.60
C ASP A 193 0.71 -21.74 7.62
N ASP A 194 1.75 -20.89 7.67
CA ASP A 194 2.88 -21.03 8.58
C ASP A 194 3.34 -19.67 9.11
N LEU A 195 3.13 -19.45 10.40
CA LEU A 195 3.58 -18.24 11.12
C LEU A 195 5.09 -18.10 11.17
N ASN A 196 5.84 -19.20 11.00
CA ASN A 196 7.29 -19.13 11.01
C ASN A 196 7.86 -18.25 9.89
N HIS A 197 7.16 -18.10 8.76
CA HIS A 197 7.55 -17.15 7.72
C HIS A 197 7.53 -15.71 8.24
N LEU A 198 6.43 -15.31 8.88
CA LEU A 198 6.28 -13.97 9.44
C LEU A 198 7.27 -13.73 10.59
N TYR A 199 7.52 -14.76 11.42
CA TYR A 199 8.52 -14.68 12.49
C TYR A 199 9.94 -14.53 11.94
N ARG A 200 10.35 -15.35 10.96
CA ARG A 200 11.67 -15.22 10.32
C ARG A 200 11.85 -13.86 9.66
N GLY A 201 10.78 -13.33 9.08
CA GLY A 201 10.76 -11.98 8.54
C GLY A 201 10.75 -10.87 9.60
N GLY A 202 10.54 -11.19 10.89
CA GLY A 202 10.46 -10.23 11.98
C GLY A 202 9.15 -9.44 12.04
N ARG A 203 8.07 -9.89 11.35
CA ARG A 203 6.77 -9.20 11.31
C ARG A 203 5.79 -9.72 12.36
N VAL A 204 6.10 -10.81 13.04
CA VAL A 204 5.40 -11.27 14.25
C VAL A 204 6.40 -11.66 15.31
N SER A 205 5.98 -11.65 16.58
CA SER A 205 6.85 -12.01 17.70
C SER A 205 7.09 -13.53 17.76
N ARG A 206 8.18 -13.93 18.43
CA ARG A 206 8.45 -15.34 18.71
C ARG A 206 7.31 -16.02 19.47
N THR A 207 6.71 -15.33 20.42
CA THR A 207 5.59 -15.86 21.22
C THR A 207 4.40 -16.19 20.34
N THR A 208 4.06 -15.32 19.40
CA THR A 208 3.00 -15.55 18.40
C THR A 208 3.30 -16.77 17.53
N ALA A 209 4.53 -16.92 17.05
CA ALA A 209 4.91 -18.05 16.20
C ALA A 209 4.90 -19.39 16.94
N VAL A 210 5.37 -19.42 18.19
CA VAL A 210 5.42 -20.64 19.03
C VAL A 210 4.02 -21.13 19.36
N LEU A 211 3.08 -20.26 19.71
CA LEU A 211 1.68 -20.63 20.01
C LEU A 211 0.99 -21.27 18.79
N GLY A 212 1.18 -20.73 17.59
CA GLY A 212 0.63 -21.32 16.38
C GLY A 212 1.26 -22.68 15.99
N GLY A 213 2.58 -22.83 16.20
CA GLY A 213 3.30 -24.06 15.87
C GLY A 213 3.02 -25.26 16.78
N MET A 214 2.81 -25.01 18.07
CA MET A 214 2.59 -26.08 19.08
C MET A 214 1.26 -26.83 18.94
N LEU A 215 0.25 -26.18 18.36
CA LEU A 215 -1.12 -26.69 18.34
C LEU A 215 -1.66 -27.01 16.94
N ASN A 216 -0.82 -26.87 15.91
CA ASN A 216 -1.28 -26.93 14.51
C ASN A 216 -2.51 -26.00 14.26
N ILE A 217 -2.60 -24.90 15.02
CA ILE A 217 -3.64 -23.91 14.97
C ILE A 217 -3.21 -22.84 13.95
N LYS A 218 -4.12 -22.46 13.07
CA LYS A 218 -3.97 -21.31 12.19
C LYS A 218 -4.62 -20.12 12.89
N PRO A 219 -3.83 -19.21 13.51
CA PRO A 219 -4.40 -18.06 14.20
C PRO A 219 -5.02 -17.10 13.22
N VAL A 220 -6.06 -16.43 13.64
CA VAL A 220 -6.55 -15.24 12.97
C VAL A 220 -5.66 -14.07 13.40
N LEU A 221 -5.22 -13.31 12.44
CA LEU A 221 -4.37 -12.14 12.61
C LEU A 221 -5.12 -10.89 12.16
N HIS A 222 -4.75 -9.77 12.73
CA HIS A 222 -5.15 -8.46 12.22
C HIS A 222 -3.97 -7.48 12.22
N VAL A 223 -4.19 -6.28 11.71
CA VAL A 223 -3.24 -5.18 11.77
C VAL A 223 -3.70 -4.23 12.88
N ASP A 224 -2.82 -3.92 13.82
CA ASP A 224 -3.11 -3.01 14.92
C ASP A 224 -3.02 -1.53 14.51
N ASP A 225 -3.28 -0.62 15.44
CA ASP A 225 -3.23 0.82 15.24
C ASP A 225 -1.84 1.38 14.90
N GLU A 226 -0.79 0.57 15.11
CA GLU A 226 0.60 0.88 14.75
C GLU A 226 1.01 0.26 13.40
N GLY A 227 0.07 -0.38 12.71
CA GLY A 227 0.32 -1.04 11.43
C GLY A 227 1.10 -2.34 11.53
N LYS A 228 1.10 -3.01 12.70
CA LYS A 228 1.79 -4.27 12.97
C LYS A 228 0.84 -5.46 12.95
N LEU A 229 1.37 -6.65 12.64
CA LEU A 229 0.59 -7.89 12.65
C LEU A 229 0.50 -8.45 14.06
N ILE A 230 -0.71 -8.62 14.55
CA ILE A 230 -0.97 -9.22 15.86
C ILE A 230 -2.06 -10.29 15.78
N PRO A 231 -2.01 -11.34 16.62
CA PRO A 231 -3.08 -12.34 16.70
C PRO A 231 -4.26 -11.79 17.49
N ILE A 232 -5.47 -12.27 17.15
CA ILE A 232 -6.70 -12.09 17.90
C ILE A 232 -7.09 -13.40 18.57
#